data_1ee60451d2a0413964385ece7d15c317
#
_entry.id   1ee60451d2a0413964385ece7d15c317
#
_cell.length_a   1.000
_cell.length_b   1.000
_cell.length_c   1.000
_cell.angle_alpha   90.00
_cell.angle_beta   90.00
_cell.angle_gamma   90.00
#
_symmetry.space_group_name_H-M   'P 1'
#
loop_
_entity.id
_entity.type
_entity.pdbx_description
1 polymer ?
#
loop_
_entity_poly.entity_id
_entity_poly.type
_entity_poly.pdbx_seq_one_letter_code
_entity_poly.pdbx_strand_id
1 'polypeptide(L)'
;MTSQKLSLREKFGYGLGDMASNIVYQAVINVLMYFYTDVYGIEAAAAGTLMIVVRFFDAITDPIMGTVADRTRSRWGRYRPWLFWGAIPYGILAVAAFVTPSGSAGTRLVYAYISYALLMTAYTVVNIPYSALAGTMTADLDERSGLQSWRFGMAMVGGFLVTVSIWPLSRLLGGGGKPAQLQLGFPLAVALLAVVGVVALFGCFAWTRERAYPGEPASGGKQARVGIGEDLRAMFANGQWLIVSLAMFIIQIRGGLQGNVKPYFIKYYIEHDLTGPFAVTENFMALYMGLTMLAGVAGVITANRLFRRMQWCKVTVMKTALVGSLVPNTLLLFVPRPWWEASLLLIMLGNFCHMMFLPLLFAAIPDTVDYGLRTVGKGALALFFAGQLFALKMGISVGGGLSGQILGMFGYRPNVEQTATSLWGIKLAFAGAPLIAAVVVLVLLQFYKLTKGWDQALGGAGSPAERR
;
A
#
# COMPACT_ATOMS: atom_id res chain seq x y z
N MET A 1 -23.95 22.50 -18.78
CA MET A 1 -24.25 21.76 -17.53
C MET A 1 -23.51 22.45 -16.41
N THR A 2 -24.21 23.06 -15.45
CA THR A 2 -23.59 23.73 -14.30
C THR A 2 -22.84 22.68 -13.48
N SER A 3 -21.53 22.85 -13.36
CA SER A 3 -20.66 22.03 -12.49
C SER A 3 -21.22 22.11 -11.07
N GLN A 4 -21.89 21.05 -10.61
CA GLN A 4 -22.38 20.98 -9.25
C GLN A 4 -21.20 20.67 -8.33
N LYS A 5 -20.73 21.70 -7.61
CA LYS A 5 -19.67 21.52 -6.60
C LYS A 5 -20.11 20.48 -5.56
N LEU A 6 -19.22 19.56 -5.24
CA LEU A 6 -19.46 18.57 -4.18
C LEU A 6 -19.39 19.24 -2.80
N SER A 7 -20.34 18.89 -1.94
CA SER A 7 -20.33 19.37 -0.57
C SER A 7 -19.16 18.78 0.23
N LEU A 8 -18.71 19.46 1.29
CA LEU A 8 -17.69 18.93 2.20
C LEU A 8 -18.11 17.60 2.81
N ARG A 9 -19.41 17.43 3.09
CA ARG A 9 -19.97 16.17 3.61
C ARG A 9 -19.77 15.01 2.64
N GLU A 10 -19.93 15.24 1.34
CA GLU A 10 -19.73 14.21 0.32
C GLU A 10 -18.25 13.87 0.14
N LYS A 11 -17.37 14.86 0.18
CA LYS A 11 -15.92 14.68 0.10
C LYS A 11 -15.39 13.90 1.32
N PHE A 12 -15.84 14.26 2.50
CA PHE A 12 -15.53 13.55 3.74
C PHE A 12 -16.10 12.13 3.71
N GLY A 13 -17.38 11.97 3.31
CA GLY A 13 -18.03 10.68 3.16
C GLY A 13 -17.29 9.75 2.20
N TYR A 14 -16.82 10.28 1.07
CA TYR A 14 -15.99 9.52 0.15
C TYR A 14 -14.66 9.10 0.81
N GLY A 15 -14.00 10.00 1.54
CA GLY A 15 -12.76 9.69 2.28
C GLY A 15 -12.92 8.56 3.31
N LEU A 16 -14.09 8.45 3.98
CA LEU A 16 -14.39 7.38 4.94
C LEU A 16 -14.25 5.98 4.33
N GLY A 17 -14.56 5.82 3.04
CA GLY A 17 -14.39 4.52 2.36
C GLY A 17 -12.94 4.05 2.31
N ASP A 18 -12.00 4.96 2.06
CA ASP A 18 -10.57 4.61 2.05
C ASP A 18 -9.98 4.47 3.45
N MET A 19 -10.50 5.24 4.42
CA MET A 19 -10.18 5.03 5.84
C MET A 19 -10.55 3.61 6.28
N ALA A 20 -11.76 3.16 5.97
CA ALA A 20 -12.23 1.82 6.29
C ALA A 20 -11.38 0.72 5.64
N SER A 21 -11.09 0.87 4.35
CA SER A 21 -10.23 -0.05 3.61
C SER A 21 -8.82 -0.12 4.22
N ASN A 22 -8.25 1.03 4.59
CA ASN A 22 -6.92 1.10 5.18
C ASN A 22 -6.86 0.58 6.60
N ILE A 23 -7.92 0.66 7.41
CA ILE A 23 -7.96 0.03 8.72
C ILE A 23 -7.63 -1.47 8.63
N VAL A 24 -8.30 -2.21 7.77
CA VAL A 24 -8.04 -3.64 7.62
C VAL A 24 -6.72 -3.90 6.87
N TYR A 25 -6.44 -3.14 5.81
CA TYR A 25 -5.23 -3.31 5.00
C TYR A 25 -3.94 -3.11 5.81
N GLN A 26 -3.90 -2.12 6.69
CA GLN A 26 -2.74 -1.86 7.56
C GLN A 26 -2.59 -2.92 8.65
N ALA A 27 -3.68 -3.48 9.18
CA ALA A 27 -3.63 -4.62 10.08
C ALA A 27 -2.98 -5.83 9.38
N VAL A 28 -3.36 -6.11 8.14
CA VAL A 28 -2.75 -7.19 7.34
C VAL A 28 -1.27 -6.95 7.09
N ILE A 29 -0.88 -5.78 6.60
CA ILE A 29 0.52 -5.51 6.22
C ILE A 29 1.46 -5.45 7.43
N ASN A 30 1.03 -4.83 8.53
CA ASN A 30 1.92 -4.58 9.65
C ASN A 30 1.91 -5.70 10.71
N VAL A 31 0.86 -6.54 10.75
CA VAL A 31 0.64 -7.45 11.89
C VAL A 31 0.40 -8.90 11.47
N LEU A 32 -0.25 -9.16 10.32
CA LEU A 32 -0.72 -10.50 10.00
C LEU A 32 0.42 -11.52 9.90
N MET A 33 1.56 -11.16 9.31
CA MET A 33 2.73 -12.04 9.23
C MET A 33 3.24 -12.40 10.63
N TYR A 34 3.41 -11.42 11.52
CA TYR A 34 3.79 -11.63 12.90
C TYR A 34 2.76 -12.48 13.66
N PHE A 35 1.47 -12.20 13.47
CA PHE A 35 0.41 -13.00 14.07
C PHE A 35 0.52 -14.47 13.65
N TYR A 36 0.71 -14.76 12.37
CA TYR A 36 0.82 -16.12 11.87
C TYR A 36 2.04 -16.87 12.42
N THR A 37 3.17 -16.21 12.62
CA THR A 37 4.39 -16.87 13.13
C THR A 37 4.43 -16.92 14.65
N ASP A 38 4.33 -15.78 15.33
CA ASP A 38 4.62 -15.65 16.76
C ASP A 38 3.43 -15.97 17.67
N VAL A 39 2.20 -15.79 17.16
CA VAL A 39 0.97 -16.00 17.93
C VAL A 39 0.24 -17.25 17.50
N TYR A 40 0.09 -17.44 16.20
CA TYR A 40 -0.63 -18.55 15.60
C TYR A 40 0.23 -19.84 15.51
N GLY A 41 1.55 -19.69 15.31
CA GLY A 41 2.51 -20.78 15.30
C GLY A 41 2.69 -21.48 13.95
N ILE A 42 2.52 -20.76 12.83
CA ILE A 42 2.90 -21.24 11.49
C ILE A 42 4.38 -20.93 11.24
N GLU A 43 5.08 -21.83 10.56
CA GLU A 43 6.45 -21.61 10.12
C GLU A 43 6.58 -20.39 9.23
N ALA A 44 7.63 -19.56 9.43
CA ALA A 44 7.81 -18.29 8.72
C ALA A 44 7.83 -18.44 7.18
N ALA A 45 8.49 -19.50 6.68
CA ALA A 45 8.52 -19.77 5.23
C ALA A 45 7.12 -20.11 4.66
N ALA A 46 6.32 -20.91 5.41
CA ALA A 46 4.96 -21.25 5.03
C ALA A 46 4.04 -20.00 5.04
N ALA A 47 4.18 -19.15 6.07
CA ALA A 47 3.46 -17.88 6.16
C ALA A 47 3.85 -16.93 5.01
N GLY A 48 5.13 -16.85 4.64
CA GLY A 48 5.59 -16.09 3.49
C GLY A 48 4.99 -16.58 2.16
N THR A 49 4.96 -17.90 1.96
CA THR A 49 4.35 -18.52 0.77
C THR A 49 2.86 -18.21 0.70
N LEU A 50 2.16 -18.30 1.83
CA LEU A 50 0.73 -17.93 1.95
C LEU A 50 0.50 -16.48 1.50
N MET A 51 1.33 -15.53 1.95
CA MET A 51 1.23 -14.14 1.55
C MET A 51 1.33 -13.95 0.03
N ILE A 52 2.24 -14.65 -0.63
CA ILE A 52 2.40 -14.58 -2.09
C ILE A 52 1.17 -15.17 -2.80
N VAL A 53 0.79 -16.40 -2.45
CA VAL A 53 -0.28 -17.14 -3.14
C VAL A 53 -1.61 -16.39 -3.08
N VAL A 54 -1.99 -15.89 -1.90
CA VAL A 54 -3.25 -15.14 -1.73
C VAL A 54 -3.24 -13.83 -2.52
N ARG A 55 -2.09 -13.17 -2.64
CA ARG A 55 -1.98 -11.93 -3.43
C ARG A 55 -2.06 -12.17 -4.93
N PHE A 56 -1.55 -13.30 -5.43
CA PHE A 56 -1.79 -13.68 -6.82
C PHE A 56 -3.27 -13.93 -7.09
N PHE A 57 -3.96 -14.59 -6.15
CA PHE A 57 -5.40 -14.77 -6.21
C PHE A 57 -6.15 -13.42 -6.24
N ASP A 58 -5.76 -12.47 -5.39
CA ASP A 58 -6.31 -11.10 -5.36
C ASP A 58 -6.17 -10.40 -6.73
N ALA A 59 -5.01 -10.53 -7.38
CA ALA A 59 -4.78 -9.93 -8.69
C ALA A 59 -5.71 -10.48 -9.81
N ILE A 60 -6.18 -11.72 -9.67
CA ILE A 60 -7.14 -12.33 -10.58
C ILE A 60 -8.57 -11.89 -10.28
N THR A 61 -8.91 -11.74 -9.01
CA THR A 61 -10.27 -11.37 -8.58
C THR A 61 -10.61 -9.90 -8.84
N ASP A 62 -9.60 -9.00 -8.88
CA ASP A 62 -9.80 -7.56 -9.12
C ASP A 62 -10.53 -7.26 -10.46
N PRO A 63 -10.07 -7.75 -11.64
CA PRO A 63 -10.76 -7.51 -12.92
C PRO A 63 -12.16 -8.14 -12.97
N ILE A 64 -12.34 -9.30 -12.32
CA ILE A 64 -13.64 -9.98 -12.24
C ILE A 64 -14.61 -9.08 -11.49
N MET A 65 -14.21 -8.59 -10.31
CA MET A 65 -15.05 -7.71 -9.50
C MET A 65 -15.35 -6.38 -10.20
N GLY A 66 -14.38 -5.80 -10.91
CA GLY A 66 -14.59 -4.61 -11.74
C GLY A 66 -15.72 -4.83 -12.75
N THR A 67 -15.67 -5.96 -13.47
CA THR A 67 -16.69 -6.32 -14.46
C THR A 67 -18.08 -6.54 -13.82
N VAL A 68 -18.13 -7.17 -12.65
CA VAL A 68 -19.38 -7.41 -11.92
C VAL A 68 -19.96 -6.09 -11.41
N ALA A 69 -19.13 -5.21 -10.86
CA ALA A 69 -19.55 -3.91 -10.36
C ALA A 69 -20.11 -3.02 -11.48
N ASP A 70 -19.46 -2.99 -12.64
CA ASP A 70 -19.90 -2.20 -13.81
C ASP A 70 -21.25 -2.67 -14.37
N ARG A 71 -21.55 -3.95 -14.26
CA ARG A 71 -22.83 -4.55 -14.71
C ARG A 71 -23.94 -4.45 -13.67
N THR A 72 -23.62 -4.10 -12.43
CA THR A 72 -24.60 -3.98 -11.36
C THR A 72 -25.57 -2.83 -11.64
N ARG A 73 -26.84 -3.10 -11.49
CA ARG A 73 -27.92 -2.10 -11.57
C ARG A 73 -28.80 -2.20 -10.33
N SER A 74 -28.84 -1.12 -9.55
CA SER A 74 -29.67 -1.08 -8.37
C SER A 74 -30.30 0.30 -8.16
N ARG A 75 -31.29 0.39 -7.28
CA ARG A 75 -31.92 1.66 -6.86
C ARG A 75 -30.93 2.63 -6.18
N TRP A 76 -29.78 2.13 -5.73
CA TRP A 76 -28.74 2.95 -5.06
C TRP A 76 -27.57 3.33 -5.99
N GLY A 77 -27.61 2.92 -7.25
CA GLY A 77 -26.54 3.08 -8.23
C GLY A 77 -25.82 1.76 -8.56
N ARG A 78 -24.65 1.85 -9.19
CA ARG A 78 -23.82 0.71 -9.61
C ARG A 78 -22.85 0.25 -8.51
N TYR A 79 -22.19 1.20 -7.85
CA TYR A 79 -21.06 0.96 -6.96
C TYR A 79 -21.42 1.01 -5.48
N ARG A 80 -22.32 1.91 -5.08
CA ARG A 80 -22.75 2.08 -3.69
C ARG A 80 -23.34 0.82 -3.03
N PRO A 81 -24.10 -0.04 -3.72
CA PRO A 81 -24.63 -1.28 -3.11
C PRO A 81 -23.54 -2.17 -2.54
N TRP A 82 -22.39 -2.24 -3.22
CA TRP A 82 -21.25 -3.06 -2.80
C TRP A 82 -20.63 -2.58 -1.50
N LEU A 83 -20.63 -1.27 -1.26
CA LEU A 83 -20.18 -0.69 0.02
C LEU A 83 -21.10 -1.09 1.17
N PHE A 84 -22.42 -1.10 0.92
CA PHE A 84 -23.41 -1.45 1.93
C PHE A 84 -23.38 -2.94 2.26
N TRP A 85 -23.55 -3.79 1.25
CA TRP A 85 -23.62 -5.24 1.45
C TRP A 85 -22.26 -5.86 1.78
N GLY A 86 -21.17 -5.29 1.29
CA GLY A 86 -19.80 -5.75 1.54
C GLY A 86 -19.26 -5.36 2.92
N ALA A 87 -19.78 -4.31 3.56
CA ALA A 87 -19.25 -3.78 4.82
C ALA A 87 -19.19 -4.82 5.93
N ILE A 88 -20.31 -5.50 6.22
CA ILE A 88 -20.40 -6.48 7.30
C ILE A 88 -19.55 -7.73 7.02
N PRO A 89 -19.67 -8.40 5.84
CA PRO A 89 -18.79 -9.52 5.50
C PRO A 89 -17.32 -9.16 5.57
N TYR A 90 -16.93 -7.97 5.11
CA TYR A 90 -15.55 -7.49 5.18
C TYR A 90 -15.04 -7.39 6.61
N GLY A 91 -15.85 -6.81 7.52
CA GLY A 91 -15.52 -6.73 8.94
C GLY A 91 -15.39 -8.11 9.59
N ILE A 92 -16.33 -9.03 9.33
CA ILE A 92 -16.32 -10.40 9.86
C ILE A 92 -15.09 -11.17 9.38
N LEU A 93 -14.77 -11.10 8.09
CA LEU A 93 -13.62 -11.79 7.51
C LEU A 93 -12.29 -11.18 7.96
N ALA A 94 -12.25 -9.87 8.26
CA ALA A 94 -11.10 -9.25 8.89
C ALA A 94 -10.80 -9.87 10.25
N VAL A 95 -11.82 -10.08 11.08
CA VAL A 95 -11.67 -10.77 12.38
C VAL A 95 -11.29 -12.23 12.18
N ALA A 96 -11.95 -12.95 11.27
CA ALA A 96 -11.70 -14.36 11.00
C ALA A 96 -10.23 -14.64 10.62
N ALA A 97 -9.58 -13.74 9.87
CA ALA A 97 -8.18 -13.88 9.51
C ALA A 97 -7.21 -13.85 10.71
N PHE A 98 -7.66 -13.32 11.86
CA PHE A 98 -6.89 -13.26 13.11
C PHE A 98 -7.39 -14.27 14.17
N VAL A 99 -8.28 -15.19 13.83
CA VAL A 99 -8.71 -16.28 14.74
C VAL A 99 -7.77 -17.46 14.61
N THR A 100 -7.37 -18.03 15.76
CA THR A 100 -6.54 -19.25 15.83
C THR A 100 -7.42 -20.48 16.07
N PRO A 101 -7.69 -21.34 15.06
CA PRO A 101 -8.44 -22.56 15.28
C PRO A 101 -7.63 -23.58 16.07
N SER A 102 -8.33 -24.41 16.82
CA SER A 102 -7.75 -25.60 17.43
C SER A 102 -7.45 -26.64 16.33
N GLY A 103 -6.35 -27.38 16.48
CA GLY A 103 -6.04 -28.47 15.55
C GLY A 103 -4.55 -28.59 15.20
N SER A 104 -4.25 -29.46 14.25
CA SER A 104 -2.89 -29.71 13.77
C SER A 104 -2.30 -28.51 13.01
N ALA A 105 -0.98 -28.49 12.82
CA ALA A 105 -0.30 -27.46 12.04
C ALA A 105 -0.87 -27.35 10.60
N GLY A 106 -1.22 -28.49 9.98
CA GLY A 106 -1.85 -28.53 8.66
C GLY A 106 -3.24 -27.89 8.66
N THR A 107 -4.08 -28.18 9.65
CA THR A 107 -5.41 -27.56 9.79
C THR A 107 -5.30 -26.06 9.94
N ARG A 108 -4.36 -25.59 10.76
CA ARG A 108 -4.08 -24.17 10.96
C ARG A 108 -3.65 -23.50 9.65
N LEU A 109 -2.75 -24.11 8.90
CA LEU A 109 -2.27 -23.56 7.63
C LEU A 109 -3.40 -23.47 6.60
N VAL A 110 -4.23 -24.50 6.45
CA VAL A 110 -5.40 -24.48 5.54
C VAL A 110 -6.39 -23.38 5.94
N TYR A 111 -6.70 -23.25 7.22
CA TYR A 111 -7.56 -22.18 7.72
C TYR A 111 -6.99 -20.79 7.40
N ALA A 112 -5.68 -20.58 7.60
CA ALA A 112 -5.03 -19.32 7.28
C ALA A 112 -5.13 -18.98 5.79
N TYR A 113 -4.94 -19.96 4.89
CA TYR A 113 -5.14 -19.76 3.45
C TYR A 113 -6.58 -19.35 3.13
N ILE A 114 -7.56 -20.07 3.65
CA ILE A 114 -8.97 -19.81 3.36
C ILE A 114 -9.41 -18.46 3.93
N SER A 115 -9.13 -18.18 5.20
CA SER A 115 -9.56 -16.95 5.86
C SER A 115 -8.91 -15.70 5.24
N TYR A 116 -7.63 -15.78 4.91
CA TYR A 116 -6.95 -14.65 4.26
C TYR A 116 -7.39 -14.46 2.79
N ALA A 117 -7.60 -15.54 2.03
CA ALA A 117 -8.14 -15.45 0.67
C ALA A 117 -9.55 -14.84 0.66
N LEU A 118 -10.41 -15.27 1.57
CA LEU A 118 -11.77 -14.70 1.73
C LEU A 118 -11.71 -13.22 2.15
N LEU A 119 -10.81 -12.85 3.06
CA LEU A 119 -10.61 -11.46 3.44
C LEU A 119 -10.17 -10.61 2.23
N MET A 120 -9.21 -11.08 1.42
CA MET A 120 -8.78 -10.35 0.23
C MET A 120 -9.89 -10.24 -0.80
N THR A 121 -10.69 -11.29 -0.99
CA THR A 121 -11.90 -11.23 -1.85
C THR A 121 -12.88 -10.17 -1.35
N ALA A 122 -13.18 -10.14 -0.05
CA ALA A 122 -14.06 -9.13 0.53
C ALA A 122 -13.48 -7.71 0.40
N TYR A 123 -12.17 -7.56 0.56
CA TYR A 123 -11.47 -6.30 0.28
C TYR A 123 -11.69 -5.85 -1.17
N THR A 124 -11.49 -6.73 -2.14
CA THR A 124 -11.72 -6.45 -3.57
C THR A 124 -13.18 -6.09 -3.85
N VAL A 125 -14.14 -6.79 -3.25
CA VAL A 125 -15.60 -6.53 -3.38
C VAL A 125 -15.97 -5.13 -2.90
N VAL A 126 -15.30 -4.60 -1.88
CA VAL A 126 -15.55 -3.25 -1.36
C VAL A 126 -14.71 -2.21 -2.10
N ASN A 127 -13.40 -2.45 -2.29
CA ASN A 127 -12.44 -1.44 -2.71
C ASN A 127 -12.50 -1.13 -4.21
N ILE A 128 -12.81 -2.11 -5.06
CA ILE A 128 -12.92 -1.88 -6.52
C ILE A 128 -14.12 -0.98 -6.83
N PRO A 129 -15.37 -1.28 -6.38
CA PRO A 129 -16.50 -0.37 -6.57
C PRO A 129 -16.29 1.00 -5.90
N TYR A 130 -15.69 1.03 -4.70
CA TYR A 130 -15.34 2.27 -4.03
C TYR A 130 -14.44 3.16 -4.89
N SER A 131 -13.40 2.59 -5.48
CA SER A 131 -12.48 3.34 -6.33
C SER A 131 -13.14 3.88 -7.59
N ALA A 132 -14.08 3.12 -8.17
CA ALA A 132 -14.86 3.54 -9.34
C ALA A 132 -15.92 4.63 -9.01
N LEU A 133 -16.40 4.67 -7.76
CA LEU A 133 -17.42 5.61 -7.31
C LEU A 133 -17.04 7.08 -7.55
N ALA A 134 -15.76 7.45 -7.39
CA ALA A 134 -15.31 8.82 -7.64
C ALA A 134 -15.69 9.33 -9.06
N GLY A 135 -15.59 8.45 -10.06
CA GLY A 135 -15.94 8.76 -11.44
C GLY A 135 -17.42 9.01 -11.67
N THR A 136 -18.30 8.47 -10.80
CA THR A 136 -19.76 8.64 -10.89
C THR A 136 -20.31 9.72 -9.96
N MET A 137 -19.52 10.21 -9.01
CA MET A 137 -19.93 11.31 -8.12
C MET A 137 -19.91 12.67 -8.86
N THR A 138 -18.94 12.89 -9.73
CA THR A 138 -18.79 14.14 -10.50
C THR A 138 -18.09 13.93 -11.84
N ALA A 139 -18.48 14.72 -12.83
CA ALA A 139 -17.77 14.79 -14.11
C ALA A 139 -16.66 15.85 -14.11
N ASP A 140 -16.62 16.74 -13.12
CA ASP A 140 -15.65 17.82 -12.98
C ASP A 140 -14.29 17.28 -12.55
N LEU A 141 -13.22 17.60 -13.27
CA LEU A 141 -11.86 17.11 -13.01
C LEU A 141 -11.25 17.71 -11.73
N ASP A 142 -11.57 18.97 -11.41
CA ASP A 142 -11.06 19.63 -10.20
C ASP A 142 -11.72 19.04 -8.95
N GLU A 143 -13.03 18.79 -9.00
CA GLU A 143 -13.76 18.13 -7.93
C GLU A 143 -13.28 16.68 -7.73
N ARG A 144 -12.96 15.94 -8.82
CA ARG A 144 -12.34 14.61 -8.72
C ARG A 144 -10.98 14.66 -8.05
N SER A 145 -10.15 15.64 -8.37
CA SER A 145 -8.85 15.85 -7.72
C SER A 145 -9.03 16.14 -6.21
N GLY A 146 -10.04 16.95 -5.87
CA GLY A 146 -10.42 17.19 -4.48
C GLY A 146 -10.85 15.92 -3.74
N LEU A 147 -11.65 15.04 -4.38
CA LEU A 147 -12.03 13.75 -3.82
C LEU A 147 -10.81 12.86 -3.53
N GLN A 148 -9.83 12.81 -4.44
CA GLN A 148 -8.60 12.04 -4.21
C GLN A 148 -7.78 12.58 -3.04
N SER A 149 -7.74 13.89 -2.84
CA SER A 149 -7.06 14.50 -1.69
C SER A 149 -7.71 14.07 -0.35
N TRP A 150 -9.05 14.08 -0.29
CA TRP A 150 -9.80 13.58 0.87
C TRP A 150 -9.59 12.08 1.08
N ARG A 151 -9.60 11.31 0.00
CA ARG A 151 -9.33 9.88 0.00
C ARG A 151 -7.99 9.58 0.67
N PHE A 152 -6.88 10.14 0.15
CA PHE A 152 -5.54 9.91 0.69
C PHE A 152 -5.39 10.40 2.13
N GLY A 153 -5.96 11.56 2.47
CA GLY A 153 -5.95 12.08 3.84
C GLY A 153 -6.61 11.11 4.82
N MET A 154 -7.80 10.63 4.50
CA MET A 154 -8.55 9.70 5.35
C MET A 154 -7.92 8.28 5.39
N ALA A 155 -7.28 7.84 4.30
CA ALA A 155 -6.49 6.62 4.28
C ALA A 155 -5.34 6.69 5.30
N MET A 156 -4.64 7.83 5.36
CA MET A 156 -3.58 8.06 6.35
C MET A 156 -4.11 8.05 7.79
N VAL A 157 -5.29 8.64 8.03
CA VAL A 157 -5.94 8.60 9.35
C VAL A 157 -6.26 7.15 9.75
N GLY A 158 -6.86 6.36 8.85
CA GLY A 158 -7.15 4.94 9.11
C GLY A 158 -5.90 4.11 9.37
N GLY A 159 -4.87 4.32 8.55
CA GLY A 159 -3.57 3.64 8.71
C GLY A 159 -2.88 3.99 10.03
N PHE A 160 -2.87 5.28 10.40
CA PHE A 160 -2.29 5.73 11.67
C PHE A 160 -3.05 5.14 12.87
N LEU A 161 -4.39 5.18 12.83
CA LEU A 161 -5.23 4.61 13.89
C LEU A 161 -4.85 3.16 14.18
N VAL A 162 -4.75 2.32 13.14
CA VAL A 162 -4.35 0.91 13.31
C VAL A 162 -2.93 0.80 13.83
N THR A 163 -2.00 1.53 13.23
CA THR A 163 -0.58 1.43 13.55
C THR A 163 -0.28 1.70 15.02
N VAL A 164 -0.97 2.69 15.63
CA VAL A 164 -0.75 3.04 17.04
C VAL A 164 -1.62 2.26 18.02
N SER A 165 -2.75 1.68 17.58
CA SER A 165 -3.72 1.08 18.50
C SER A 165 -3.72 -0.45 18.52
N ILE A 166 -3.43 -1.13 17.42
CA ILE A 166 -3.60 -2.58 17.31
C ILE A 166 -2.75 -3.36 18.33
N TRP A 167 -1.53 -2.93 18.59
CA TRP A 167 -0.62 -3.56 19.53
C TRP A 167 -1.06 -3.40 21.00
N PRO A 168 -1.26 -2.17 21.52
CA PRO A 168 -1.73 -1.99 22.89
C PRO A 168 -3.15 -2.56 23.11
N LEU A 169 -4.05 -2.46 22.11
CA LEU A 169 -5.37 -3.05 22.21
C LEU A 169 -5.32 -4.58 22.27
N SER A 170 -4.48 -5.23 21.46
CA SER A 170 -4.35 -6.69 21.49
C SER A 170 -3.87 -7.19 22.86
N ARG A 171 -2.94 -6.47 23.50
CA ARG A 171 -2.48 -6.77 24.84
C ARG A 171 -3.56 -6.53 25.90
N LEU A 172 -4.24 -5.37 25.83
CA LEU A 172 -5.28 -4.99 26.77
C LEU A 172 -6.46 -5.97 26.73
N LEU A 173 -6.97 -6.25 25.56
CA LEU A 173 -8.14 -7.11 25.37
C LEU A 173 -7.83 -8.60 25.56
N GLY A 174 -6.58 -9.00 25.32
CA GLY A 174 -6.10 -10.36 25.58
C GLY A 174 -5.73 -10.64 27.04
N GLY A 175 -5.64 -9.60 27.88
CA GLY A 175 -5.23 -9.73 29.28
C GLY A 175 -3.72 -9.93 29.48
N GLY A 176 -2.89 -9.60 28.47
CA GLY A 176 -1.43 -9.67 28.56
C GLY A 176 -0.74 -9.87 27.21
N GLY A 177 0.61 -10.00 27.27
CA GLY A 177 1.46 -10.11 26.08
C GLY A 177 1.95 -11.52 25.77
N LYS A 178 1.52 -12.55 26.50
CA LYS A 178 1.90 -13.95 26.18
C LYS A 178 1.20 -14.42 24.91
N PRO A 179 1.82 -15.30 24.09
CA PRO A 179 1.22 -15.77 22.84
C PRO A 179 -0.22 -16.28 23.00
N ALA A 180 -0.51 -17.06 24.03
CA ALA A 180 -1.87 -17.55 24.30
C ALA A 180 -2.89 -16.44 24.59
N GLN A 181 -2.48 -15.36 25.23
CA GLN A 181 -3.31 -14.18 25.51
C GLN A 181 -3.51 -13.34 24.21
N LEU A 182 -2.47 -13.19 23.41
CA LEU A 182 -2.53 -12.49 22.14
C LEU A 182 -3.36 -13.23 21.09
N GLN A 183 -3.52 -14.57 21.19
CA GLN A 183 -4.45 -15.34 20.34
C GLN A 183 -5.90 -14.89 20.51
N LEU A 184 -6.29 -14.40 21.68
CA LEU A 184 -7.60 -13.77 21.92
C LEU A 184 -7.54 -12.27 21.67
N GLY A 185 -6.44 -11.64 22.04
CA GLY A 185 -6.28 -10.19 21.99
C GLY A 185 -6.32 -9.60 20.56
N PHE A 186 -5.63 -10.23 19.60
CA PHE A 186 -5.63 -9.74 18.21
C PHE A 186 -7.01 -9.81 17.55
N PRO A 187 -7.77 -10.91 17.60
CA PRO A 187 -9.12 -10.93 17.06
C PRO A 187 -10.03 -9.86 17.67
N LEU A 188 -9.95 -9.64 18.98
CA LEU A 188 -10.74 -8.61 19.67
C LEU A 188 -10.33 -7.18 19.26
N ALA A 189 -9.03 -6.92 19.16
CA ALA A 189 -8.52 -5.63 18.68
C ALA A 189 -8.95 -5.35 17.23
N VAL A 190 -8.82 -6.36 16.37
CA VAL A 190 -9.27 -6.27 14.97
C VAL A 190 -10.79 -6.12 14.91
N ALA A 191 -11.56 -6.79 15.76
CA ALA A 191 -13.03 -6.63 15.81
C ALA A 191 -13.42 -5.18 16.14
N LEU A 192 -12.78 -4.58 17.14
CA LEU A 192 -13.03 -3.18 17.50
C LEU A 192 -12.72 -2.24 16.33
N LEU A 193 -11.57 -2.43 15.69
CA LEU A 193 -11.15 -1.64 14.52
C LEU A 193 -12.04 -1.91 13.29
N ALA A 194 -12.48 -3.16 13.10
CA ALA A 194 -13.40 -3.52 12.02
C ALA A 194 -14.77 -2.87 12.19
N VAL A 195 -15.27 -2.75 13.43
CA VAL A 195 -16.52 -1.99 13.70
C VAL A 195 -16.37 -0.54 13.26
N VAL A 196 -15.23 0.12 13.57
CA VAL A 196 -14.95 1.48 13.07
C VAL A 196 -14.94 1.51 11.55
N GLY A 197 -14.31 0.52 10.90
CA GLY A 197 -14.27 0.39 9.44
C GLY A 197 -15.66 0.20 8.83
N VAL A 198 -16.49 -0.69 9.40
CA VAL A 198 -17.88 -0.94 8.95
C VAL A 198 -18.72 0.33 9.08
N VAL A 199 -18.65 1.03 10.21
CA VAL A 199 -19.34 2.32 10.40
C VAL A 199 -18.88 3.35 9.38
N ALA A 200 -17.59 3.42 9.09
CA ALA A 200 -17.04 4.32 8.08
C ALA A 200 -17.54 3.96 6.66
N LEU A 201 -17.66 2.67 6.30
CA LEU A 201 -18.27 2.23 5.04
C LEU A 201 -19.75 2.61 4.93
N PHE A 202 -20.51 2.45 6.00
CA PHE A 202 -21.89 2.91 6.03
C PHE A 202 -21.98 4.44 5.92
N GLY A 203 -21.08 5.18 6.55
CA GLY A 203 -20.94 6.63 6.37
C GLY A 203 -20.63 7.00 4.93
N CYS A 204 -19.70 6.28 4.28
CA CYS A 204 -19.40 6.45 2.87
C CYS A 204 -20.62 6.21 2.00
N PHE A 205 -21.35 5.11 2.23
CA PHE A 205 -22.60 4.82 1.52
C PHE A 205 -23.66 5.90 1.74
N ALA A 206 -23.86 6.37 2.96
CA ALA A 206 -24.92 7.33 3.30
C ALA A 206 -24.65 8.75 2.75
N TRP A 207 -23.37 9.16 2.69
CA TRP A 207 -23.01 10.55 2.37
C TRP A 207 -22.54 10.74 0.93
N THR A 208 -22.36 9.65 0.15
CA THR A 208 -22.02 9.74 -1.28
C THR A 208 -23.25 9.50 -2.16
N ARG A 209 -23.26 10.04 -3.36
CA ARG A 209 -24.31 9.81 -4.37
C ARG A 209 -23.69 9.68 -5.74
N GLU A 210 -24.17 8.71 -6.52
CA GLU A 210 -23.84 8.57 -7.93
C GLU A 210 -24.74 9.52 -8.73
N ARG A 211 -24.14 10.45 -9.51
CA ARG A 211 -24.85 11.46 -10.30
C ARG A 211 -24.49 11.41 -11.76
N ALA A 212 -23.24 11.05 -12.05
CA ALA A 212 -22.71 10.97 -13.40
C ALA A 212 -22.51 9.50 -13.77
N TYR A 213 -23.15 9.05 -14.84
CA TYR A 213 -22.85 7.74 -15.41
C TYR A 213 -21.86 7.94 -16.56
N PRO A 214 -20.58 7.57 -16.42
CA PRO A 214 -19.68 7.53 -17.55
C PRO A 214 -20.12 6.34 -18.41
N GLY A 215 -20.79 6.61 -19.52
CA GLY A 215 -21.09 5.53 -20.43
C GLY A 215 -22.43 5.53 -21.14
N GLU A 216 -23.20 6.62 -21.19
CA GLU A 216 -23.86 6.94 -22.44
C GLU A 216 -22.81 7.69 -23.27
N PRO A 217 -22.34 7.16 -24.42
CA PRO A 217 -21.44 7.90 -25.27
C PRO A 217 -22.16 9.20 -25.62
N ALA A 218 -21.58 10.35 -25.21
CA ALA A 218 -21.92 11.60 -25.83
C ALA A 218 -21.81 11.32 -27.34
N SER A 219 -22.95 11.25 -27.95
CA SER A 219 -23.22 11.06 -29.38
C SER A 219 -21.97 11.10 -30.28
N GLY A 220 -21.60 9.96 -30.83
CA GLY A 220 -21.04 9.90 -32.17
C GLY A 220 -19.55 9.78 -32.37
N GLY A 221 -18.76 9.49 -31.36
CA GLY A 221 -17.36 9.09 -31.58
C GLY A 221 -17.19 7.59 -31.43
N LYS A 222 -17.17 6.83 -32.55
CA LYS A 222 -16.56 5.51 -32.57
C LYS A 222 -15.09 5.66 -32.19
N GLN A 223 -14.76 5.57 -30.89
CA GLN A 223 -13.39 5.23 -30.54
C GLN A 223 -13.13 3.85 -31.19
N ALA A 224 -12.28 3.87 -32.21
CA ALA A 224 -11.80 2.64 -32.81
C ALA A 224 -11.36 1.73 -31.66
N ARG A 225 -11.99 0.55 -31.52
CA ARG A 225 -11.57 -0.48 -30.59
C ARG A 225 -10.22 -0.97 -31.09
N VAL A 226 -9.16 -0.27 -30.72
CA VAL A 226 -7.80 -0.76 -30.86
C VAL A 226 -7.76 -2.03 -30.02
N GLY A 227 -7.26 -3.11 -30.57
CA GLY A 227 -7.24 -4.38 -29.86
C GLY A 227 -6.40 -4.26 -28.56
N ILE A 228 -6.90 -4.76 -27.45
CA ILE A 228 -6.20 -4.74 -26.14
C ILE A 228 -4.74 -5.20 -26.29
N GLY A 229 -4.46 -6.14 -27.19
CA GLY A 229 -3.12 -6.62 -27.48
C GLY A 229 -2.19 -5.56 -28.08
N GLU A 230 -2.69 -4.65 -28.90
CA GLU A 230 -1.90 -3.54 -29.47
C GLU A 230 -1.60 -2.49 -28.42
N ASP A 231 -2.55 -2.18 -27.55
CA ASP A 231 -2.35 -1.23 -26.46
C ASP A 231 -1.35 -1.76 -25.43
N LEU A 232 -1.40 -3.04 -25.10
CA LEU A 232 -0.41 -3.73 -24.27
C LEU A 232 0.99 -3.68 -24.93
N ARG A 233 1.07 -3.97 -26.22
CA ARG A 233 2.34 -3.90 -26.96
C ARG A 233 2.91 -2.48 -26.96
N ALA A 234 2.08 -1.46 -27.14
CA ALA A 234 2.47 -0.07 -27.09
C ALA A 234 2.95 0.34 -25.67
N MET A 235 2.26 -0.13 -24.63
CA MET A 235 2.66 0.09 -23.24
C MET A 235 4.03 -0.52 -22.94
N PHE A 236 4.28 -1.78 -23.31
CA PHE A 236 5.58 -2.43 -23.13
C PHE A 236 6.68 -1.88 -24.04
N ALA A 237 6.34 -1.28 -25.19
CA ALA A 237 7.29 -0.58 -26.03
C ALA A 237 7.74 0.79 -25.45
N ASN A 238 7.00 1.32 -24.48
CA ASN A 238 7.34 2.58 -23.82
C ASN A 238 8.39 2.35 -22.71
N GLY A 239 9.68 2.49 -23.08
CA GLY A 239 10.79 2.28 -22.13
C GLY A 239 10.76 3.21 -20.92
N GLN A 240 10.19 4.45 -21.02
CA GLN A 240 10.09 5.35 -19.87
C GLN A 240 9.03 4.86 -18.87
N TRP A 241 7.91 4.31 -19.35
CA TRP A 241 6.93 3.68 -18.51
C TRP A 241 7.48 2.41 -17.82
N LEU A 242 8.25 1.60 -18.55
CA LEU A 242 8.90 0.41 -17.96
C LEU A 242 9.83 0.78 -16.80
N ILE A 243 10.62 1.84 -16.93
CA ILE A 243 11.51 2.33 -15.88
C ILE A 243 10.70 2.72 -14.63
N VAL A 244 9.62 3.48 -14.80
CA VAL A 244 8.76 3.91 -13.67
C VAL A 244 8.05 2.73 -13.03
N SER A 245 7.56 1.77 -13.83
CA SER A 245 6.88 0.58 -13.34
C SER A 245 7.82 -0.38 -12.61
N LEU A 246 9.03 -0.58 -13.12
CA LEU A 246 10.04 -1.40 -12.47
C LEU A 246 10.54 -0.74 -11.17
N ALA A 247 10.72 0.58 -11.17
CA ALA A 247 11.05 1.34 -9.97
C ALA A 247 9.95 1.20 -8.90
N MET A 248 8.66 1.28 -9.31
CA MET A 248 7.52 1.04 -8.41
C MET A 248 7.55 -0.37 -7.85
N PHE A 249 7.71 -1.39 -8.69
CA PHE A 249 7.78 -2.78 -8.27
C PHE A 249 8.86 -3.02 -7.22
N ILE A 250 10.10 -2.54 -7.47
CA ILE A 250 11.24 -2.71 -6.57
C ILE A 250 11.04 -1.98 -5.23
N ILE A 251 10.57 -0.74 -5.28
CA ILE A 251 10.28 0.03 -4.06
C ILE A 251 9.16 -0.60 -3.23
N GLN A 252 8.21 -1.25 -3.88
CA GLN A 252 7.13 -1.92 -3.18
C GLN A 252 7.54 -3.30 -2.65
N ILE A 253 8.48 -4.01 -3.28
CA ILE A 253 9.13 -5.18 -2.67
C ILE A 253 9.78 -4.77 -1.34
N ARG A 254 10.58 -3.70 -1.37
CA ARG A 254 11.15 -3.14 -0.14
C ARG A 254 10.09 -2.80 0.90
N GLY A 255 9.00 -2.13 0.48
CA GLY A 255 7.91 -1.73 1.37
C GLY A 255 7.22 -2.92 2.04
N GLY A 256 6.88 -3.95 1.26
CA GLY A 256 6.27 -5.18 1.75
C GLY A 256 7.19 -5.96 2.70
N LEU A 257 8.47 -6.09 2.33
CA LEU A 257 9.46 -6.79 3.16
C LEU A 257 9.69 -6.05 4.48
N GLN A 258 9.99 -4.76 4.45
CA GLN A 258 10.25 -3.96 5.64
C GLN A 258 9.02 -3.84 6.55
N GLY A 259 7.81 -3.72 5.97
CA GLY A 259 6.56 -3.68 6.73
C GLY A 259 6.35 -4.94 7.55
N ASN A 260 6.50 -6.11 6.93
CA ASN A 260 6.33 -7.41 7.60
C ASN A 260 7.45 -7.73 8.60
N VAL A 261 8.70 -7.32 8.34
CA VAL A 261 9.84 -7.62 9.22
C VAL A 261 9.95 -6.63 10.40
N LYS A 262 9.31 -5.48 10.33
CA LYS A 262 9.37 -4.44 11.37
C LYS A 262 9.03 -4.95 12.79
N PRO A 263 7.94 -5.72 13.03
CA PRO A 263 7.64 -6.25 14.35
C PRO A 263 8.76 -7.15 14.91
N TYR A 264 9.37 -7.96 14.06
CA TYR A 264 10.47 -8.84 14.47
C TYR A 264 11.73 -8.05 14.82
N PHE A 265 12.04 -7.00 14.05
CA PHE A 265 13.16 -6.11 14.34
C PHE A 265 12.97 -5.42 15.70
N ILE A 266 11.78 -4.92 15.99
CA ILE A 266 11.48 -4.26 17.27
C ILE A 266 11.51 -5.28 18.43
N LYS A 267 10.91 -6.46 18.26
CA LYS A 267 10.78 -7.45 19.33
C LYS A 267 12.08 -8.18 19.64
N TYR A 268 12.86 -8.56 18.63
CA TYR A 268 13.98 -9.48 18.80
C TYR A 268 15.36 -8.82 18.63
N TYR A 269 15.44 -7.72 17.83
CA TYR A 269 16.71 -7.06 17.60
C TYR A 269 16.96 -5.93 18.56
N ILE A 270 15.95 -5.10 18.87
CA ILE A 270 16.11 -3.96 19.75
C ILE A 270 16.06 -4.41 21.21
N GLU A 271 17.10 -4.08 21.98
CA GLU A 271 17.10 -4.18 23.43
C GLU A 271 16.68 -2.82 24.00
N HIS A 272 15.57 -2.78 24.72
CA HIS A 272 15.07 -1.56 25.32
C HIS A 272 14.81 -1.74 26.81
N ASP A 273 15.55 -1.00 27.61
CA ASP A 273 15.30 -0.82 29.03
C ASP A 273 14.41 0.41 29.23
N LEU A 274 13.12 0.24 29.06
CA LEU A 274 12.16 1.30 29.23
C LEU A 274 11.40 1.13 30.53
N THR A 275 11.11 2.26 31.18
CA THR A 275 10.26 2.31 32.38
C THR A 275 8.87 2.87 32.03
N GLY A 276 7.91 2.65 32.91
CA GLY A 276 6.55 3.15 32.73
C GLY A 276 5.79 2.47 31.59
N PRO A 277 4.93 3.21 30.87
CA PRO A 277 4.05 2.62 29.85
C PRO A 277 4.79 2.03 28.64
N PHE A 278 6.06 2.39 28.41
CA PHE A 278 6.87 1.89 27.30
C PHE A 278 7.72 0.66 27.66
N ALA A 279 7.75 0.24 28.93
CA ALA A 279 8.34 -1.02 29.34
C ALA A 279 7.64 -2.25 28.72
N VAL A 280 6.45 -2.02 28.17
CA VAL A 280 5.62 -3.02 27.51
C VAL A 280 5.93 -3.05 26.01
N THR A 281 6.33 -4.21 25.48
CA THR A 281 6.76 -4.37 24.09
C THR A 281 5.73 -3.87 23.09
N GLU A 282 4.44 -4.14 23.31
CA GLU A 282 3.36 -3.73 22.41
C GLU A 282 3.17 -2.21 22.39
N ASN A 283 3.29 -1.54 23.53
CA ASN A 283 3.25 -0.08 23.60
C ASN A 283 4.47 0.55 22.92
N PHE A 284 5.64 -0.07 23.10
CA PHE A 284 6.86 0.36 22.42
C PHE A 284 6.77 0.17 20.90
N MET A 285 6.18 -0.93 20.42
CA MET A 285 5.90 -1.14 19.01
C MET A 285 4.98 -0.05 18.45
N ALA A 286 3.91 0.31 19.17
CA ALA A 286 2.98 1.36 18.76
C ALA A 286 3.67 2.72 18.65
N LEU A 287 4.49 3.09 19.65
CA LEU A 287 5.32 4.31 19.64
C LEU A 287 6.25 4.32 18.43
N TYR A 288 7.01 3.25 18.25
CA TYR A 288 8.03 3.13 17.22
C TYR A 288 7.44 3.23 15.82
N MET A 289 6.35 2.51 15.57
CA MET A 289 5.64 2.52 14.29
C MET A 289 4.94 3.87 14.05
N GLY A 290 4.32 4.46 15.08
CA GLY A 290 3.63 5.73 14.99
C GLY A 290 4.57 6.88 14.65
N LEU A 291 5.72 7.00 15.34
CA LEU A 291 6.73 8.02 15.06
C LEU A 291 7.33 7.88 13.66
N THR A 292 7.60 6.65 13.22
CA THR A 292 8.09 6.42 11.85
C THR A 292 7.07 6.82 10.78
N MET A 293 5.77 6.61 11.04
CA MET A 293 4.71 7.04 10.14
C MET A 293 4.59 8.58 10.07
N LEU A 294 4.68 9.27 11.20
CA LEU A 294 4.68 10.74 11.25
C LEU A 294 5.88 11.34 10.48
N ALA A 295 7.06 10.73 10.60
CA ALA A 295 8.22 11.12 9.81
C ALA A 295 7.95 10.96 8.30
N GLY A 296 7.23 9.92 7.88
CA GLY A 296 6.80 9.75 6.50
C GLY A 296 5.89 10.88 6.00
N VAL A 297 4.90 11.30 6.82
CA VAL A 297 4.04 12.45 6.49
C VAL A 297 4.87 13.71 6.27
N ALA A 298 5.85 13.97 7.14
CA ALA A 298 6.77 15.10 6.99
C ALA A 298 7.56 15.01 5.67
N GLY A 299 7.96 13.79 5.24
CA GLY A 299 8.62 13.55 3.96
C GLY A 299 7.75 13.95 2.77
N VAL A 300 6.48 13.55 2.74
CA VAL A 300 5.53 13.95 1.68
C VAL A 300 5.38 15.47 1.60
N ILE A 301 5.22 16.14 2.74
CA ILE A 301 5.10 17.61 2.81
C ILE A 301 6.37 18.27 2.27
N THR A 302 7.54 17.77 2.65
CA THR A 302 8.83 18.29 2.20
C THR A 302 9.03 18.12 0.71
N ALA A 303 8.72 16.94 0.14
CA ALA A 303 8.78 16.70 -1.31
C ALA A 303 7.92 17.68 -2.08
N ASN A 304 6.68 17.92 -1.61
CA ASN A 304 5.77 18.86 -2.24
C ASN A 304 6.26 20.31 -2.16
N ARG A 305 6.90 20.71 -1.05
CA ARG A 305 7.52 22.04 -0.91
C ARG A 305 8.71 22.22 -1.85
N LEU A 306 9.60 21.23 -1.93
CA LEU A 306 10.75 21.26 -2.84
C LEU A 306 10.30 21.37 -4.30
N PHE A 307 9.33 20.57 -4.69
CA PHE A 307 8.80 20.56 -6.04
C PHE A 307 8.09 21.90 -6.39
N ARG A 308 7.16 22.37 -5.55
CA ARG A 308 6.31 23.52 -5.86
C ARG A 308 6.99 24.87 -5.61
N ARG A 309 7.71 25.03 -4.50
CA ARG A 309 8.32 26.32 -4.11
C ARG A 309 9.71 26.51 -4.68
N MET A 310 10.54 25.47 -4.64
CA MET A 310 11.92 25.55 -5.11
C MET A 310 12.05 25.20 -6.60
N GLN A 311 10.96 24.83 -7.28
CA GLN A 311 10.93 24.50 -8.71
C GLN A 311 11.94 23.40 -9.11
N TRP A 312 12.25 22.48 -8.18
CA TRP A 312 13.13 21.35 -8.47
C TRP A 312 12.45 20.39 -9.44
N CYS A 313 13.22 19.81 -10.33
CA CYS A 313 12.73 18.76 -11.20
C CYS A 313 12.27 17.53 -10.36
N LYS A 314 11.14 16.90 -10.75
CA LYS A 314 10.63 15.67 -10.09
C LYS A 314 11.75 14.64 -9.90
N VAL A 315 12.52 14.39 -10.96
CA VAL A 315 13.61 13.39 -10.95
C VAL A 315 14.73 13.77 -9.98
N THR A 316 15.05 15.06 -9.85
CA THR A 316 16.05 15.52 -8.88
C THR A 316 15.60 15.25 -7.47
N VAL A 317 14.36 15.59 -7.12
CA VAL A 317 13.81 15.31 -5.77
C VAL A 317 13.76 13.80 -5.51
N MET A 318 13.38 12.97 -6.50
CA MET A 318 13.38 11.52 -6.39
C MET A 318 14.78 10.96 -6.12
N LYS A 319 15.79 11.39 -6.88
CA LYS A 319 17.19 10.98 -6.69
C LYS A 319 17.73 11.43 -5.35
N THR A 320 17.48 12.68 -4.94
CA THR A 320 17.89 13.20 -3.62
C THR A 320 17.28 12.40 -2.49
N ALA A 321 16.00 12.05 -2.58
CA ALA A 321 15.32 11.22 -1.59
C ALA A 321 15.93 9.82 -1.48
N LEU A 322 16.24 9.18 -2.62
CA LEU A 322 16.87 7.86 -2.62
C LEU A 322 18.30 7.91 -2.06
N VAL A 323 19.12 8.87 -2.48
CA VAL A 323 20.48 9.08 -1.93
C VAL A 323 20.41 9.36 -0.43
N GLY A 324 19.49 10.25 -0.01
CA GLY A 324 19.26 10.53 1.41
C GLY A 324 18.83 9.30 2.23
N SER A 325 18.18 8.32 1.61
CA SER A 325 17.81 7.07 2.27
C SER A 325 18.97 6.08 2.44
N LEU A 326 20.05 6.20 1.64
CA LEU A 326 21.19 5.29 1.75
C LEU A 326 21.90 5.42 3.09
N VAL A 327 22.08 6.66 3.58
CA VAL A 327 22.79 6.92 4.82
C VAL A 327 22.12 6.25 6.02
N PRO A 328 20.84 6.53 6.34
CA PRO A 328 20.19 5.93 7.50
C PRO A 328 20.08 4.39 7.39
N ASN A 329 19.80 3.85 6.21
CA ASN A 329 19.71 2.39 6.06
C ASN A 329 21.08 1.70 6.17
N THR A 330 22.17 2.33 5.70
CA THR A 330 23.52 1.82 5.89
C THR A 330 23.95 1.89 7.36
N LEU A 331 23.76 3.03 8.02
CA LEU A 331 24.09 3.19 9.43
C LEU A 331 23.32 2.21 10.30
N LEU A 332 22.04 1.97 9.99
CA LEU A 332 21.20 1.02 10.72
C LEU A 332 21.76 -0.41 10.73
N LEU A 333 22.53 -0.81 9.70
CA LEU A 333 23.24 -2.09 9.66
C LEU A 333 24.34 -2.22 10.73
N PHE A 334 24.83 -1.11 11.25
CA PHE A 334 25.94 -1.07 12.21
C PHE A 334 25.50 -0.65 13.62
N VAL A 335 24.27 -0.13 13.80
CA VAL A 335 23.78 0.28 15.13
C VAL A 335 23.74 -0.93 16.07
N PRO A 336 24.35 -0.82 17.28
CA PRO A 336 24.23 -1.85 18.33
C PRO A 336 22.80 -1.99 18.85
N ARG A 337 22.48 -3.21 19.33
CA ARG A 337 21.12 -3.54 19.84
C ARG A 337 20.60 -2.61 20.94
N PRO A 338 21.40 -2.19 21.94
CA PRO A 338 20.93 -1.33 23.02
C PRO A 338 20.63 0.12 22.60
N TRP A 339 21.09 0.54 21.41
CA TRP A 339 20.93 1.92 20.94
C TRP A 339 19.59 2.08 20.19
N TRP A 340 18.51 1.83 20.89
CA TRP A 340 17.17 1.86 20.31
C TRP A 340 16.76 3.25 19.81
N GLU A 341 17.18 4.34 20.47
CA GLU A 341 16.91 5.73 20.06
C GLU A 341 17.58 6.03 18.72
N ALA A 342 18.83 5.61 18.54
CA ALA A 342 19.54 5.76 17.27
C ALA A 342 18.86 4.96 16.16
N SER A 343 18.44 3.72 16.46
CA SER A 343 17.67 2.90 15.52
C SER A 343 16.37 3.58 15.12
N LEU A 344 15.61 4.12 16.08
CA LEU A 344 14.36 4.84 15.83
C LEU A 344 14.59 6.07 14.93
N LEU A 345 15.59 6.89 15.26
CA LEU A 345 15.93 8.09 14.49
C LEU A 345 16.28 7.73 13.04
N LEU A 346 17.12 6.71 12.83
CA LEU A 346 17.52 6.27 11.50
C LEU A 346 16.35 5.72 10.70
N ILE A 347 15.44 4.98 11.32
CA ILE A 347 14.23 4.48 10.67
C ILE A 347 13.27 5.62 10.32
N MET A 348 13.10 6.59 11.20
CA MET A 348 12.32 7.79 10.92
C MET A 348 12.88 8.55 9.72
N LEU A 349 14.20 8.73 9.66
CA LEU A 349 14.88 9.41 8.55
C LEU A 349 14.77 8.61 7.25
N GLY A 350 14.93 7.28 7.30
CA GLY A 350 14.74 6.38 6.16
C GLY A 350 13.31 6.43 5.62
N ASN A 351 12.30 6.44 6.50
CA ASN A 351 10.90 6.52 6.10
C ASN A 351 10.53 7.92 5.57
N PHE A 352 11.09 8.99 6.16
CA PHE A 352 10.98 10.35 5.65
C PHE A 352 11.44 10.43 4.19
N CYS A 353 12.64 9.93 3.89
CA CYS A 353 13.18 9.91 2.53
C CYS A 353 12.33 9.04 1.59
N HIS A 354 11.87 7.88 2.06
CA HIS A 354 11.01 7.01 1.26
C HIS A 354 9.71 7.69 0.85
N MET A 355 9.07 8.38 1.79
CA MET A 355 7.82 9.09 1.54
C MET A 355 8.01 10.39 0.75
N MET A 356 9.22 10.94 0.66
CA MET A 356 9.55 11.98 -0.32
C MET A 356 9.54 11.44 -1.76
N PHE A 357 9.97 10.19 -1.95
CA PHE A 357 10.12 9.55 -3.25
C PHE A 357 8.78 9.08 -3.83
N LEU A 358 7.98 8.37 -3.04
CA LEU A 358 6.82 7.60 -3.52
C LEU A 358 5.74 8.43 -4.25
N PRO A 359 5.28 9.60 -3.76
CA PRO A 359 4.29 10.41 -4.46
C PRO A 359 4.77 10.95 -5.80
N LEU A 360 6.07 11.25 -5.92
CA LEU A 360 6.65 11.74 -7.17
C LEU A 360 6.76 10.65 -8.22
N LEU A 361 6.95 9.40 -7.81
CA LEU A 361 6.91 8.26 -8.71
C LEU A 361 5.51 8.08 -9.32
N PHE A 362 4.44 8.24 -8.53
CA PHE A 362 3.06 8.27 -9.06
C PHE A 362 2.83 9.45 -10.00
N ALA A 363 3.37 10.62 -9.67
CA ALA A 363 3.26 11.82 -10.50
C ALA A 363 4.07 11.73 -11.81
N ALA A 364 4.96 10.75 -11.96
CA ALA A 364 5.69 10.50 -13.20
C ALA A 364 4.89 9.66 -14.22
N ILE A 365 3.81 8.98 -13.81
CA ILE A 365 3.03 8.10 -14.71
C ILE A 365 2.40 8.88 -15.87
N PRO A 366 1.66 10.00 -15.67
CA PRO A 366 1.15 10.80 -16.77
C PRO A 366 2.23 11.28 -17.76
N ASP A 367 3.41 11.66 -17.25
CA ASP A 367 4.53 12.10 -18.11
C ASP A 367 4.95 10.96 -19.07
N THR A 368 4.93 9.70 -18.60
CA THR A 368 5.26 8.53 -19.44
C THR A 368 4.18 8.24 -20.48
N VAL A 369 2.92 8.53 -20.19
CA VAL A 369 1.82 8.39 -21.15
C VAL A 369 1.95 9.44 -22.26
N ASP A 370 2.20 10.71 -21.90
CA ASP A 370 2.42 11.80 -22.86
C ASP A 370 3.63 11.53 -23.76
N TYR A 371 4.70 10.95 -23.20
CA TYR A 371 5.85 10.48 -23.97
C TYR A 371 5.45 9.37 -24.97
N GLY A 372 4.67 8.38 -24.54
CA GLY A 372 4.17 7.31 -25.39
C GLY A 372 3.29 7.83 -26.54
N LEU A 373 2.42 8.79 -26.27
CA LEU A 373 1.59 9.44 -27.29
C LEU A 373 2.45 10.11 -28.37
N ARG A 374 3.52 10.79 -27.98
CA ARG A 374 4.41 11.51 -28.92
C ARG A 374 5.37 10.59 -29.69
N THR A 375 5.81 9.49 -29.09
CA THR A 375 6.84 8.61 -29.67
C THR A 375 6.28 7.37 -30.38
N VAL A 376 5.21 6.81 -29.85
CA VAL A 376 4.59 5.57 -30.36
C VAL A 376 3.23 5.85 -31.02
N GLY A 377 2.70 7.08 -30.88
CA GLY A 377 1.39 7.48 -31.41
C GLY A 377 0.20 6.85 -30.70
N LYS A 378 0.42 6.13 -29.60
CA LYS A 378 -0.60 5.46 -28.80
C LYS A 378 -0.36 5.68 -27.31
N GLY A 379 -1.42 5.96 -26.55
CA GLY A 379 -1.35 6.15 -25.11
C GLY A 379 -2.74 5.94 -24.50
N ALA A 380 -2.97 4.77 -23.91
CA ALA A 380 -4.18 4.45 -23.15
C ALA A 380 -3.92 4.74 -21.67
N LEU A 381 -4.19 5.97 -21.21
CA LEU A 381 -3.90 6.43 -19.83
C LEU A 381 -4.37 5.43 -18.78
N ALA A 382 -5.58 4.90 -18.92
CA ALA A 382 -6.13 3.93 -17.98
C ALA A 382 -5.30 2.63 -17.91
N LEU A 383 -4.82 2.13 -19.05
CA LEU A 383 -4.00 0.92 -19.10
C LEU A 383 -2.63 1.12 -18.45
N PHE A 384 -2.00 2.27 -18.66
CA PHE A 384 -0.72 2.62 -18.05
C PHE A 384 -0.83 2.71 -16.52
N PHE A 385 -1.92 3.33 -16.02
CA PHE A 385 -2.20 3.35 -14.58
C PHE A 385 -2.51 1.96 -14.01
N ALA A 386 -3.29 1.15 -14.73
CA ALA A 386 -3.59 -0.23 -14.31
C ALA A 386 -2.31 -1.08 -14.20
N GLY A 387 -1.42 -0.99 -15.19
CA GLY A 387 -0.11 -1.65 -15.14
C GLY A 387 0.76 -1.19 -13.97
N GLN A 388 0.71 0.09 -13.65
CA GLN A 388 1.42 0.65 -12.49
C GLN A 388 0.86 0.14 -11.14
N LEU A 389 -0.48 0.08 -11.01
CA LEU A 389 -1.12 -0.49 -9.82
C LEU A 389 -0.84 -1.98 -9.69
N PHE A 390 -0.77 -2.71 -10.81
CA PHE A 390 -0.34 -4.11 -10.81
C PHE A 390 1.10 -4.24 -10.30
N ALA A 391 2.04 -3.43 -10.80
CA ALA A 391 3.43 -3.43 -10.33
C ALA A 391 3.53 -3.13 -8.83
N LEU A 392 2.73 -2.17 -8.33
CA LEU A 392 2.63 -1.85 -6.90
C LEU A 392 2.16 -3.06 -6.08
N LYS A 393 1.01 -3.65 -6.43
CA LYS A 393 0.44 -4.80 -5.70
C LYS A 393 1.38 -6.00 -5.71
N MET A 394 1.95 -6.32 -6.87
CA MET A 394 2.89 -7.43 -7.03
C MET A 394 4.17 -7.19 -6.22
N GLY A 395 4.69 -5.95 -6.20
CA GLY A 395 5.86 -5.60 -5.38
C GLY A 395 5.63 -5.85 -3.90
N ILE A 396 4.52 -5.36 -3.35
CA ILE A 396 4.15 -5.60 -1.93
C ILE A 396 4.03 -7.10 -1.63
N SER A 397 3.43 -7.85 -2.56
CA SER A 397 3.20 -9.28 -2.41
C SER A 397 4.50 -10.09 -2.36
N VAL A 398 5.39 -9.82 -3.33
CA VAL A 398 6.72 -10.45 -3.39
C VAL A 398 7.53 -10.07 -2.14
N GLY A 399 7.50 -8.80 -1.72
CA GLY A 399 8.17 -8.35 -0.50
C GLY A 399 7.65 -9.04 0.76
N GLY A 400 6.33 -9.18 0.86
CA GLY A 400 5.69 -9.91 1.96
C GLY A 400 6.11 -11.38 2.03
N GLY A 401 6.15 -12.06 0.88
CA GLY A 401 6.60 -13.44 0.80
C GLY A 401 8.10 -13.61 1.09
N LEU A 402 8.92 -12.72 0.53
CA LEU A 402 10.37 -12.73 0.79
C LEU A 402 10.68 -12.54 2.28
N SER A 403 9.85 -11.82 3.04
CA SER A 403 10.05 -11.65 4.49
C SER A 403 10.04 -13.00 5.22
N GLY A 404 9.07 -13.86 4.93
CA GLY A 404 9.00 -15.19 5.53
C GLY A 404 10.13 -16.12 5.08
N GLN A 405 10.48 -16.09 3.80
CA GLN A 405 11.58 -16.89 3.25
C GLN A 405 12.93 -16.50 3.89
N ILE A 406 13.24 -15.22 3.97
CA ILE A 406 14.49 -14.74 4.58
C ILE A 406 14.52 -15.13 6.06
N LEU A 407 13.45 -14.92 6.82
CA LEU A 407 13.38 -15.32 8.22
C LEU A 407 13.62 -16.84 8.38
N GLY A 408 12.98 -17.67 7.53
CA GLY A 408 13.19 -19.11 7.54
C GLY A 408 14.63 -19.51 7.19
N MET A 409 15.22 -18.94 6.15
CA MET A 409 16.61 -19.23 5.72
C MET A 409 17.65 -18.90 6.79
N PHE A 410 17.42 -17.86 7.59
CA PHE A 410 18.30 -17.47 8.69
C PHE A 410 17.97 -18.17 10.02
N GLY A 411 17.10 -19.18 10.00
CA GLY A 411 16.79 -20.01 11.15
C GLY A 411 15.98 -19.31 12.26
N TYR A 412 15.13 -18.35 11.86
CA TYR A 412 14.23 -17.69 12.80
C TYR A 412 13.30 -18.69 13.49
N ARG A 413 13.15 -18.57 14.81
CA ARG A 413 12.20 -19.35 15.63
C ARG A 413 11.35 -18.39 16.49
N PRO A 414 10.02 -18.52 16.48
CA PRO A 414 9.17 -17.61 17.23
C PRO A 414 9.29 -17.82 18.76
N ASN A 415 9.23 -16.72 19.51
CA ASN A 415 9.14 -16.67 20.97
C ASN A 415 10.30 -17.35 21.74
N VAL A 416 11.47 -17.44 21.12
CA VAL A 416 12.72 -17.89 21.75
C VAL A 416 13.82 -16.84 21.54
N GLU A 417 14.87 -16.93 22.31
CA GLU A 417 16.07 -16.13 22.09
C GLU A 417 16.68 -16.47 20.73
N GLN A 418 16.93 -15.45 19.94
CA GLN A 418 17.38 -15.61 18.55
C GLN A 418 18.89 -15.82 18.48
N THR A 419 19.32 -16.70 17.60
CA THR A 419 20.74 -16.86 17.29
C THR A 419 21.31 -15.61 16.60
N ALA A 420 22.63 -15.41 16.66
CA ALA A 420 23.29 -14.32 15.96
C ALA A 420 22.99 -14.32 14.46
N THR A 421 22.89 -15.49 13.83
CA THR A 421 22.53 -15.67 12.42
C THR A 421 21.09 -15.17 12.15
N SER A 422 20.13 -15.55 13.00
CA SER A 422 18.74 -15.13 12.89
C SER A 422 18.59 -13.60 13.07
N LEU A 423 19.27 -13.03 14.07
CA LEU A 423 19.30 -11.57 14.27
C LEU A 423 19.90 -10.83 13.07
N TRP A 424 20.95 -11.38 12.48
CA TRP A 424 21.53 -10.81 11.25
C TRP A 424 20.55 -10.88 10.07
N GLY A 425 19.82 -12.00 9.91
CA GLY A 425 18.77 -12.14 8.91
C GLY A 425 17.64 -11.11 9.05
N ILE A 426 17.17 -10.91 10.29
CA ILE A 426 16.17 -9.87 10.60
C ILE A 426 16.69 -8.48 10.22
N LYS A 427 17.91 -8.17 10.60
CA LYS A 427 18.56 -6.88 10.32
C LYS A 427 18.78 -6.65 8.84
N LEU A 428 19.25 -7.67 8.12
CA LEU A 428 19.47 -7.62 6.68
C LEU A 428 18.14 -7.41 5.93
N ALA A 429 17.09 -8.13 6.29
CA ALA A 429 15.78 -7.96 5.71
C ALA A 429 15.20 -6.56 5.99
N PHE A 430 15.42 -6.01 7.19
CA PHE A 430 14.86 -4.72 7.59
C PHE A 430 15.63 -3.51 7.06
N ALA A 431 16.96 -3.54 7.08
CA ALA A 431 17.83 -2.42 6.70
C ALA A 431 18.53 -2.62 5.36
N GLY A 432 18.94 -3.86 5.04
CA GLY A 432 19.66 -4.18 3.80
C GLY A 432 18.76 -4.12 2.56
N ALA A 433 17.53 -4.61 2.65
CA ALA A 433 16.60 -4.57 1.52
C ALA A 433 16.27 -3.13 1.05
N PRO A 434 15.99 -2.15 1.95
CA PRO A 434 15.85 -0.75 1.56
C PRO A 434 17.09 -0.17 0.86
N LEU A 435 18.27 -0.55 1.33
CA LEU A 435 19.53 -0.11 0.72
C LEU A 435 19.66 -0.62 -0.71
N ILE A 436 19.49 -1.92 -0.92
CA ILE A 436 19.55 -2.55 -2.25
C ILE A 436 18.49 -1.92 -3.18
N ALA A 437 17.25 -1.79 -2.73
CA ALA A 437 16.19 -1.20 -3.51
C ALA A 437 16.50 0.25 -3.93
N ALA A 438 17.03 1.07 -3.02
CA ALA A 438 17.41 2.45 -3.32
C ALA A 438 18.52 2.52 -4.37
N VAL A 439 19.55 1.68 -4.26
CA VAL A 439 20.64 1.62 -5.25
C VAL A 439 20.12 1.20 -6.61
N VAL A 440 19.33 0.11 -6.69
CA VAL A 440 18.81 -0.38 -7.97
C VAL A 440 17.91 0.67 -8.62
N VAL A 441 17.03 1.32 -7.87
CA VAL A 441 16.13 2.36 -8.42
C VAL A 441 16.92 3.61 -8.81
N LEU A 442 17.98 3.99 -8.08
CA LEU A 442 18.88 5.08 -8.50
C LEU A 442 19.53 4.78 -9.86
N VAL A 443 19.97 3.54 -10.09
CA VAL A 443 20.52 3.11 -11.39
C VAL A 443 19.44 3.19 -12.47
N LEU A 444 18.22 2.70 -12.22
CA LEU A 444 17.12 2.78 -13.17
C LEU A 444 16.77 4.22 -13.54
N LEU A 445 16.78 5.14 -12.56
CA LEU A 445 16.48 6.55 -12.80
C LEU A 445 17.58 7.29 -13.60
N GLN A 446 18.77 6.71 -13.85
CA GLN A 446 19.73 7.28 -14.79
C GLN A 446 19.22 7.17 -16.24
N PHE A 447 18.44 6.14 -16.54
CA PHE A 447 17.85 5.91 -17.87
C PHE A 447 16.52 6.65 -18.08
N TYR A 448 15.98 7.32 -17.04
CA TYR A 448 14.76 8.10 -17.13
C TYR A 448 15.03 9.48 -17.75
N LYS A 449 14.45 9.73 -18.93
CA LYS A 449 14.74 10.91 -19.76
C LYS A 449 13.76 12.07 -19.59
N LEU A 450 12.62 11.85 -18.92
CA LEU A 450 11.57 12.86 -18.78
C LEU A 450 11.89 13.85 -17.65
N THR A 451 12.95 14.64 -17.87
CA THR A 451 13.38 15.72 -16.97
C THR A 451 12.70 17.05 -17.35
N LYS A 452 13.00 18.13 -16.64
CA LYS A 452 12.41 19.46 -16.92
C LYS A 452 12.71 19.87 -18.37
N GLY A 453 11.67 20.21 -19.14
CA GLY A 453 11.78 20.66 -20.54
C GLY A 453 11.85 19.53 -21.58
N TRP A 454 11.64 18.26 -21.18
CA TRP A 454 11.62 17.13 -22.11
C TRP A 454 10.56 17.27 -23.23
N ASP A 455 9.44 17.91 -22.91
CA ASP A 455 8.32 18.20 -23.83
C ASP A 455 8.70 19.22 -24.91
N GLN A 456 9.54 20.21 -24.55
CA GLN A 456 10.07 21.19 -25.49
C GLN A 456 11.15 20.57 -26.41
N ALA A 457 11.99 19.68 -25.87
CA ALA A 457 13.00 18.96 -26.64
C ALA A 457 12.40 18.02 -27.70
N LEU A 458 11.21 17.45 -27.46
CA LEU A 458 10.48 16.64 -28.44
C LEU A 458 9.60 17.48 -29.38
N GLY A 459 9.12 18.67 -28.96
CA GLY A 459 8.31 19.59 -29.76
C GLY A 459 9.11 20.32 -30.86
N GLY A 460 10.45 20.40 -30.72
CA GLY A 460 11.35 20.92 -31.78
C GLY A 460 11.61 19.91 -32.92
N ALA A 461 11.26 18.66 -32.77
CA ALA A 461 11.26 17.66 -33.85
C ALA A 461 9.80 17.44 -34.26
N GLY A 462 9.31 18.17 -35.24
CA GLY A 462 7.91 18.23 -35.73
C GLY A 462 7.14 16.92 -35.58
N SER A 463 5.87 17.08 -35.20
CA SER A 463 4.92 15.96 -34.99
C SER A 463 4.96 14.97 -36.16
N PRO A 464 4.92 13.62 -35.90
CA PRO A 464 4.84 12.62 -36.97
C PRO A 464 3.62 12.81 -37.91
N ALA A 465 2.61 13.59 -37.50
CA ALA A 465 1.44 13.97 -38.34
C ALA A 465 1.76 14.98 -39.42
N GLU A 466 2.86 15.74 -39.36
CA GLU A 466 3.30 16.69 -40.39
C GLU A 466 4.26 16.11 -41.42
N ARG A 467 4.59 14.81 -41.31
CA ARG A 467 5.50 14.10 -42.24
C ARG A 467 4.79 13.08 -43.15
N ARG A 468 3.45 13.21 -43.32
CA ARG A 468 2.69 12.43 -44.32
C ARG A 468 1.90 13.32 -45.26
#